data_42eb78b851812f5f0ff034448864428e
#
_entry.id   42eb78b851812f5f0ff034448864428e
#
_cell.length_a   1.000
_cell.length_b   1.000
_cell.length_c   1.000
_cell.angle_alpha   90.00
_cell.angle_beta   90.00
_cell.angle_gamma   90.00
#
_symmetry.space_group_name_H-M   'P 1'
#
loop_
_entity.id
_entity.type
_entity.pdbx_description
1 polymer ?
#
loop_
_entity_poly.entity_id
_entity_poly.type
_entity_poly.pdbx_seq_one_letter_code
_entity_poly.pdbx_strand_id
1 'polypeptide(L)'
;MLKKRILSFLGAAAVTAALTFAVVSVSPSNGFTSGSLQEGMSYDTCGVSPDAIVAAVDGNGATADLITYWIGYSASYLDTYMQYYGGGALDWSYTMSDGTTMSDYIKNDVLSTVKQELVIENLAEQYGVTLTDEQEAAIESDEQSFIEQYGSEEGFDAELAKLGLRRETYERITRANYLYQNLYQLYQTEGSALYASDEDLAVYAADQGYITADHILLATKDTATGEALSDEQKAEKKALAEELAEKLRSYTGDDLASYFAELADEYSEDPGRASYPSGYTFTTGSMVQEFEDAAYALSEGEVSDIVESSFGYHILLRLPLDKAAAAETVREDYFSHLIDEQMDKAKAATSADYDKLDPQALYEAIVAAQAE
;
A
#
# COMPACT_ATOMS: atom_id res chain seq x y z
N MET A 1 -10.73 -7.59 -25.09
CA MET A 1 -11.16 -7.57 -23.67
C MET A 1 -10.43 -8.62 -22.81
N LEU A 2 -9.98 -9.72 -23.36
CA LEU A 2 -9.38 -10.84 -22.61
C LEU A 2 -7.85 -10.70 -22.40
N LYS A 3 -7.10 -10.09 -23.37
CA LYS A 3 -5.68 -9.71 -23.16
C LYS A 3 -5.48 -8.81 -21.93
N LYS A 4 -6.52 -7.99 -21.57
CA LYS A 4 -6.55 -7.22 -20.33
C LYS A 4 -6.75 -8.06 -19.06
N ARG A 5 -7.28 -9.31 -19.16
CA ARG A 5 -7.53 -10.16 -17.99
C ARG A 5 -6.27 -10.86 -17.47
N ILE A 6 -5.38 -11.33 -18.34
CA ILE A 6 -4.09 -11.92 -17.91
C ILE A 6 -3.24 -10.82 -17.24
N LEU A 7 -3.11 -9.66 -17.87
CA LEU A 7 -2.40 -8.51 -17.30
C LEU A 7 -3.05 -7.96 -16.01
N SER A 8 -4.39 -7.95 -15.92
CA SER A 8 -5.08 -7.45 -14.72
C SER A 8 -5.13 -8.45 -13.55
N PHE A 9 -5.05 -9.75 -13.81
CA PHE A 9 -5.04 -10.77 -12.77
C PHE A 9 -3.67 -10.83 -12.06
N LEU A 10 -2.59 -10.64 -12.82
CA LEU A 10 -1.22 -10.63 -12.28
C LEU A 10 -0.80 -9.27 -11.68
N GLY A 11 -1.50 -8.19 -12.00
CA GLY A 11 -1.11 -6.81 -11.62
C GLY A 11 -1.78 -6.24 -10.37
N ALA A 12 -2.61 -7.01 -9.66
CA ALA A 12 -3.37 -6.48 -8.51
C ALA A 12 -2.54 -6.24 -7.23
N ALA A 13 -1.26 -6.62 -7.22
CA ALA A 13 -0.38 -6.52 -6.04
C ALA A 13 0.70 -5.42 -6.12
N ALA A 14 0.75 -4.63 -7.20
CA ALA A 14 1.74 -3.56 -7.32
C ALA A 14 1.30 -2.30 -6.55
N VAL A 15 1.58 -2.24 -5.26
CA VAL A 15 1.60 -0.99 -4.50
C VAL A 15 2.96 -0.34 -4.74
N THR A 16 2.97 0.73 -5.53
CA THR A 16 4.16 1.53 -5.84
C THR A 16 4.62 2.30 -4.60
N ALA A 17 5.55 1.72 -3.86
CA ALA A 17 6.38 2.47 -2.92
C ALA A 17 7.70 2.81 -3.63
N ALA A 18 7.91 4.07 -3.97
CA ALA A 18 9.19 4.56 -4.49
C ALA A 18 10.23 4.59 -3.37
N LEU A 19 10.93 3.48 -3.16
CA LEU A 19 12.06 3.40 -2.25
C LEU A 19 13.37 3.39 -3.04
N THR A 20 14.22 4.35 -2.76
CA THR A 20 15.60 4.42 -3.30
C THR A 20 16.44 3.33 -2.64
N PHE A 21 16.75 2.27 -3.36
CA PHE A 21 17.61 1.19 -2.87
C PHE A 21 19.08 1.42 -3.23
N ALA A 22 19.95 1.31 -2.22
CA ALA A 22 21.38 1.16 -2.47
C ALA A 22 21.65 -0.32 -2.85
N VAL A 23 21.97 -0.57 -4.10
CA VAL A 23 22.44 -1.89 -4.56
C VAL A 23 23.79 -2.16 -3.93
N VAL A 24 23.83 -3.05 -2.95
CA VAL A 24 25.08 -3.59 -2.41
C VAL A 24 25.50 -4.75 -3.29
N SER A 25 26.55 -4.57 -4.09
CA SER A 25 27.17 -5.68 -4.85
C SER A 25 27.70 -6.73 -3.87
N VAL A 26 27.04 -7.87 -3.79
CA VAL A 26 27.42 -9.00 -2.95
C VAL A 26 28.12 -10.05 -3.79
N SER A 27 29.17 -10.66 -3.23
CA SER A 27 30.06 -11.67 -3.85
C SER A 27 29.32 -12.89 -4.44
N PRO A 28 29.91 -13.60 -5.42
CA PRO A 28 29.26 -14.60 -6.28
C PRO A 28 28.82 -15.92 -5.62
N SER A 29 28.56 -15.95 -4.32
CA SER A 29 28.10 -17.13 -3.57
C SER A 29 26.59 -17.20 -3.32
N ASN A 30 25.78 -16.33 -3.97
CA ASN A 30 24.36 -16.14 -3.62
C ASN A 30 23.38 -17.02 -4.41
N GLY A 31 23.80 -18.16 -4.95
CA GLY A 31 22.90 -19.08 -5.63
C GLY A 31 22.54 -18.67 -7.07
N PHE A 32 23.24 -17.68 -7.65
CA PHE A 32 23.06 -17.31 -9.06
C PHE A 32 23.43 -18.45 -10.00
N THR A 33 22.65 -18.64 -11.07
CA THR A 33 22.90 -19.61 -12.12
C THR A 33 22.87 -18.92 -13.47
N SER A 34 23.64 -19.47 -14.45
CA SER A 34 23.58 -18.95 -15.82
C SER A 34 22.42 -19.52 -16.62
N GLY A 35 21.61 -20.41 -16.02
CA GLY A 35 20.56 -21.13 -16.71
C GLY A 35 21.07 -22.12 -17.78
N SER A 36 20.15 -22.74 -18.47
CA SER A 36 20.46 -23.78 -19.49
C SER A 36 19.72 -23.58 -20.81
N LEU A 37 18.67 -22.77 -20.84
CA LEU A 37 17.83 -22.51 -22.00
C LEU A 37 18.52 -21.52 -22.96
N GLN A 38 18.51 -21.82 -24.24
CA GLN A 38 19.07 -20.99 -25.28
C GLN A 38 17.99 -20.49 -26.25
N GLU A 39 16.81 -20.28 -25.74
CA GLU A 39 15.64 -19.76 -26.44
C GLU A 39 14.74 -18.99 -25.44
N GLY A 40 13.89 -18.13 -25.93
CA GLY A 40 12.99 -17.30 -25.16
C GLY A 40 13.43 -15.85 -25.10
N MET A 41 12.50 -14.96 -24.74
CA MET A 41 12.63 -13.51 -24.95
C MET A 41 13.90 -12.92 -24.34
N SER A 42 14.24 -13.25 -23.10
CA SER A 42 15.46 -12.74 -22.46
C SER A 42 16.74 -13.23 -23.12
N TYR A 43 16.73 -14.46 -23.66
CA TYR A 43 17.89 -15.00 -24.40
C TYR A 43 18.00 -14.36 -25.78
N ASP A 44 16.92 -14.32 -26.54
CA ASP A 44 16.91 -13.84 -27.93
C ASP A 44 17.21 -12.33 -27.99
N THR A 45 16.81 -11.58 -26.95
CA THR A 45 16.99 -10.10 -26.88
C THR A 45 18.29 -9.70 -26.21
N CYS A 46 18.64 -10.34 -25.08
CA CYS A 46 19.73 -9.91 -24.19
C CYS A 46 20.84 -10.96 -24.01
N GLY A 47 20.67 -12.17 -24.57
CA GLY A 47 21.63 -13.28 -24.40
C GLY A 47 21.63 -13.87 -23.00
N VAL A 48 20.54 -13.69 -22.22
CA VAL A 48 20.39 -14.20 -20.85
C VAL A 48 19.37 -15.33 -20.84
N SER A 49 19.77 -16.52 -20.38
CA SER A 49 18.90 -17.69 -20.31
C SER A 49 17.67 -17.39 -19.44
N PRO A 50 16.42 -17.72 -19.88
CA PRO A 50 15.21 -17.43 -19.10
C PRO A 50 15.19 -18.08 -17.72
N ASP A 51 15.82 -19.26 -17.57
CA ASP A 51 15.95 -19.98 -16.29
C ASP A 51 17.18 -19.59 -15.46
N ALA A 52 17.97 -18.60 -15.92
CA ALA A 52 19.07 -18.06 -15.14
C ALA A 52 18.54 -17.36 -13.88
N ILE A 53 19.11 -17.69 -12.71
CA ILE A 53 18.85 -16.93 -11.48
C ILE A 53 19.66 -15.65 -11.54
N VAL A 54 19.00 -14.52 -11.73
CA VAL A 54 19.65 -13.22 -11.97
C VAL A 54 19.50 -12.23 -10.83
N ALA A 55 18.50 -12.43 -9.96
CA ALA A 55 18.33 -11.69 -8.71
C ALA A 55 18.03 -12.68 -7.56
N ALA A 56 18.29 -12.31 -6.32
CA ALA A 56 17.96 -13.11 -5.16
C ALA A 56 17.70 -12.24 -3.93
N VAL A 57 16.85 -12.71 -3.03
CA VAL A 57 16.53 -12.09 -1.75
C VAL A 57 16.65 -13.14 -0.65
N ASP A 58 17.63 -12.94 0.25
CA ASP A 58 17.91 -13.85 1.37
C ASP A 58 18.08 -15.33 0.94
N GLY A 59 18.61 -15.56 -0.27
CA GLY A 59 18.85 -16.88 -0.85
C GLY A 59 17.73 -17.40 -1.75
N ASN A 60 16.54 -16.80 -1.75
CA ASN A 60 15.48 -17.11 -2.70
C ASN A 60 15.72 -16.38 -4.03
N GLY A 61 15.73 -17.12 -5.14
CA GLY A 61 16.17 -16.64 -6.45
C GLY A 61 15.02 -16.28 -7.38
N ALA A 62 15.23 -15.22 -8.18
CA ALA A 62 14.38 -14.82 -9.29
C ALA A 62 15.04 -15.13 -10.62
N THR A 63 14.29 -15.72 -11.54
CA THR A 63 14.72 -16.08 -12.90
C THR A 63 14.67 -14.89 -13.85
N ALA A 64 15.42 -14.95 -14.93
CA ALA A 64 15.46 -13.87 -15.92
C ALA A 64 14.11 -13.65 -16.62
N ASP A 65 13.32 -14.69 -16.81
CA ASP A 65 11.97 -14.57 -17.39
C ASP A 65 10.99 -13.88 -16.43
N LEU A 66 11.12 -14.09 -15.10
CA LEU A 66 10.36 -13.33 -14.10
C LEU A 66 10.69 -11.82 -14.18
N ILE A 67 11.98 -11.49 -14.25
CA ILE A 67 12.43 -10.10 -14.42
C ILE A 67 11.92 -9.52 -15.75
N THR A 68 12.01 -10.29 -16.84
CA THR A 68 11.55 -9.87 -18.18
C THR A 68 10.06 -9.54 -18.18
N TYR A 69 9.25 -10.38 -17.57
CA TYR A 69 7.81 -10.14 -17.43
C TYR A 69 7.52 -8.84 -16.68
N TRP A 70 8.16 -8.62 -15.53
CA TRP A 70 7.93 -7.41 -14.75
C TRP A 70 8.45 -6.16 -15.44
N ILE A 71 9.54 -6.25 -16.23
CA ILE A 71 9.98 -5.15 -17.11
C ILE A 71 8.88 -4.80 -18.12
N GLY A 72 8.31 -5.80 -18.80
CA GLY A 72 7.21 -5.60 -19.75
C GLY A 72 5.99 -4.98 -19.08
N TYR A 73 5.64 -5.44 -17.89
CA TYR A 73 4.51 -4.93 -17.12
C TYR A 73 4.71 -3.47 -16.69
N SER A 74 5.84 -3.16 -16.04
CA SER A 74 6.18 -1.81 -15.57
C SER A 74 6.24 -0.81 -16.74
N ALA A 75 6.92 -1.18 -17.82
CA ALA A 75 7.00 -0.34 -19.02
C ALA A 75 5.63 -0.11 -19.68
N SER A 76 4.79 -1.16 -19.79
CA SER A 76 3.42 -1.04 -20.35
C SER A 76 2.52 -0.15 -19.50
N TYR A 77 2.66 -0.24 -18.17
CA TYR A 77 1.93 0.61 -17.25
C TYR A 77 2.32 2.09 -17.43
N LEU A 78 3.62 2.38 -17.46
CA LEU A 78 4.14 3.71 -17.66
C LEU A 78 3.77 4.28 -19.04
N ASP A 79 3.87 3.47 -20.09
CA ASP A 79 3.49 3.88 -21.45
C ASP A 79 2.00 4.26 -21.52
N THR A 80 1.14 3.43 -20.90
CA THR A 80 -0.30 3.70 -20.81
C THR A 80 -0.58 4.98 -20.00
N TYR A 81 0.10 5.16 -18.88
CA TYR A 81 -0.02 6.34 -18.05
C TYR A 81 0.41 7.61 -18.80
N MET A 82 1.56 7.57 -19.47
CA MET A 82 2.07 8.69 -20.26
C MET A 82 1.16 9.04 -21.44
N GLN A 83 0.59 8.05 -22.14
CA GLN A 83 -0.39 8.29 -23.19
C GLN A 83 -1.66 8.96 -22.67
N TYR A 84 -2.11 8.59 -21.47
CA TYR A 84 -3.35 9.12 -20.91
C TYR A 84 -3.18 10.52 -20.30
N TYR A 85 -2.09 10.77 -19.57
CA TYR A 85 -1.86 12.02 -18.85
C TYR A 85 -0.78 12.93 -19.47
N GLY A 86 0.21 12.37 -20.13
CA GLY A 86 1.38 13.08 -20.65
C GLY A 86 1.32 13.42 -22.15
N GLY A 87 0.36 12.83 -22.90
CA GLY A 87 0.15 13.13 -24.32
C GLY A 87 1.19 12.50 -25.26
N GLY A 88 1.91 11.43 -24.86
CA GLY A 88 2.86 10.74 -25.71
C GLY A 88 3.15 9.32 -25.25
N ALA A 89 3.92 8.58 -26.05
CA ALA A 89 4.45 7.26 -25.67
C ALA A 89 5.58 7.40 -24.64
N LEU A 90 5.94 6.29 -24.02
CA LEU A 90 7.08 6.22 -23.08
C LEU A 90 8.37 6.71 -23.75
N ASP A 91 8.97 7.75 -23.17
CA ASP A 91 10.21 8.35 -23.68
C ASP A 91 11.44 7.70 -22.99
N TRP A 92 12.04 6.74 -23.66
CA TRP A 92 13.25 6.04 -23.19
C TRP A 92 14.49 6.95 -23.11
N SER A 93 14.49 8.09 -23.80
CA SER A 93 15.59 9.06 -23.72
C SER A 93 15.50 9.98 -22.51
N TYR A 94 14.36 9.95 -21.81
CA TYR A 94 14.13 10.79 -20.63
C TYR A 94 15.09 10.41 -19.49
N THR A 95 15.68 11.42 -18.90
CA THR A 95 16.53 11.31 -17.72
C THR A 95 15.97 12.20 -16.63
N MET A 96 15.78 11.66 -15.43
CA MET A 96 15.28 12.38 -14.27
C MET A 96 16.28 13.43 -13.76
N SER A 97 15.83 14.32 -12.90
CA SER A 97 16.66 15.41 -12.36
C SER A 97 17.86 14.94 -11.54
N ASP A 98 17.82 13.73 -11.01
CA ASP A 98 18.91 13.06 -10.27
C ASP A 98 19.88 12.28 -11.17
N GLY A 99 19.62 12.23 -12.49
CA GLY A 99 20.42 11.51 -13.46
C GLY A 99 19.95 10.08 -13.75
N THR A 100 18.87 9.61 -13.09
CA THR A 100 18.29 8.27 -13.34
C THR A 100 17.67 8.20 -14.72
N THR A 101 18.09 7.25 -15.55
CA THR A 101 17.49 6.99 -16.86
C THR A 101 16.16 6.26 -16.72
N MET A 102 15.31 6.29 -17.77
CA MET A 102 14.05 5.53 -17.78
C MET A 102 14.29 4.02 -17.61
N SER A 103 15.36 3.49 -18.23
CA SER A 103 15.74 2.08 -18.05
C SER A 103 16.15 1.75 -16.62
N ASP A 104 16.92 2.64 -15.95
CA ASP A 104 17.29 2.44 -14.55
C ASP A 104 16.07 2.54 -13.63
N TYR A 105 15.15 3.47 -13.90
CA TYR A 105 13.91 3.58 -13.15
C TYR A 105 13.10 2.28 -13.21
N ILE A 106 12.88 1.75 -14.42
CA ILE A 106 12.13 0.49 -14.61
C ILE A 106 12.88 -0.69 -13.94
N LYS A 107 14.21 -0.77 -14.05
CA LYS A 107 14.98 -1.82 -13.34
C LYS A 107 14.80 -1.74 -11.82
N ASN A 108 14.83 -0.54 -11.25
CA ASN A 108 14.66 -0.35 -9.82
C ASN A 108 13.23 -0.72 -9.36
N ASP A 109 12.21 -0.31 -10.12
CA ASP A 109 10.81 -0.65 -9.87
C ASP A 109 10.58 -2.17 -9.91
N VAL A 110 11.08 -2.83 -10.95
CA VAL A 110 11.02 -4.29 -11.12
C VAL A 110 11.76 -5.02 -10.00
N LEU A 111 12.94 -4.56 -9.62
CA LEU A 111 13.69 -5.17 -8.53
C LEU A 111 12.94 -5.05 -7.20
N SER A 112 12.26 -3.93 -6.96
CA SER A 112 11.39 -3.74 -5.79
C SER A 112 10.21 -4.72 -5.80
N THR A 113 9.51 -4.84 -6.94
CA THR A 113 8.37 -5.76 -7.11
C THR A 113 8.80 -7.21 -6.88
N VAL A 114 9.88 -7.64 -7.52
CA VAL A 114 10.41 -9.00 -7.35
C VAL A 114 10.91 -9.23 -5.94
N LYS A 115 11.55 -8.23 -5.31
CA LYS A 115 11.93 -8.32 -3.90
C LYS A 115 10.72 -8.59 -3.00
N GLN A 116 9.61 -7.91 -3.24
CA GLN A 116 8.37 -8.12 -2.50
C GLN A 116 7.83 -9.54 -2.66
N GLU A 117 7.78 -10.08 -3.90
CA GLU A 117 7.36 -11.46 -4.14
C GLU A 117 8.23 -12.46 -3.38
N LEU A 118 9.56 -12.31 -3.46
CA LEU A 118 10.49 -13.21 -2.77
C LEU A 118 10.40 -13.10 -1.24
N VAL A 119 10.14 -11.90 -0.72
CA VAL A 119 9.87 -11.69 0.72
C VAL A 119 8.57 -12.38 1.14
N ILE A 120 7.51 -12.30 0.34
CA ILE A 120 6.24 -13.00 0.59
C ILE A 120 6.45 -14.51 0.62
N GLU A 121 7.19 -15.08 -0.35
CA GLU A 121 7.52 -16.51 -0.37
C GLU A 121 8.33 -16.92 0.87
N ASN A 122 9.34 -16.14 1.25
CA ASN A 122 10.16 -16.38 2.43
C ASN A 122 9.34 -16.31 3.74
N LEU A 123 8.42 -15.35 3.84
CA LEU A 123 7.51 -15.25 4.99
C LEU A 123 6.54 -16.42 5.03
N ALA A 124 5.99 -16.83 3.89
CA ALA A 124 5.12 -18.00 3.81
C ALA A 124 5.85 -19.26 4.30
N GLU A 125 7.09 -19.48 3.87
CA GLU A 125 7.93 -20.58 4.37
C GLU A 125 8.18 -20.46 5.88
N GLN A 126 8.57 -19.27 6.36
CA GLN A 126 8.85 -19.00 7.77
C GLN A 126 7.66 -19.31 8.68
N TYR A 127 6.44 -18.96 8.24
CA TYR A 127 5.21 -19.15 9.01
C TYR A 127 4.47 -20.46 8.68
N GLY A 128 5.00 -21.28 7.77
CA GLY A 128 4.38 -22.53 7.34
C GLY A 128 3.06 -22.31 6.58
N VAL A 129 2.92 -21.17 5.90
CA VAL A 129 1.77 -20.83 5.07
C VAL A 129 1.91 -21.50 3.72
N THR A 130 0.90 -22.24 3.31
CA THR A 130 0.82 -22.93 2.01
C THR A 130 -0.51 -22.60 1.33
N LEU A 131 -0.65 -22.95 0.07
CA LEU A 131 -1.93 -22.91 -0.62
C LEU A 131 -2.88 -23.97 -0.05
N THR A 132 -4.18 -23.68 -0.07
CA THR A 132 -5.22 -24.67 0.23
C THR A 132 -5.49 -25.56 -0.99
N ASP A 133 -6.11 -26.72 -0.78
CA ASP A 133 -6.52 -27.62 -1.87
C ASP A 133 -7.46 -26.91 -2.88
N GLU A 134 -8.30 -25.98 -2.41
CA GLU A 134 -9.17 -25.17 -3.27
C GLU A 134 -8.42 -24.18 -4.13
N GLN A 135 -7.36 -23.57 -3.59
CA GLN A 135 -6.49 -22.64 -4.33
C GLN A 135 -5.65 -23.39 -5.38
N GLU A 136 -5.12 -24.57 -5.03
CA GLU A 136 -4.43 -25.43 -5.99
C GLU A 136 -5.37 -25.83 -7.14
N ALA A 137 -6.59 -26.29 -6.82
CA ALA A 137 -7.60 -26.62 -7.82
C ALA A 137 -8.02 -25.41 -8.67
N ALA A 138 -8.03 -24.19 -8.10
CA ALA A 138 -8.31 -22.97 -8.85
C ALA A 138 -7.20 -22.65 -9.86
N ILE A 139 -5.94 -22.81 -9.49
CA ILE A 139 -4.81 -22.64 -10.41
C ILE A 139 -4.91 -23.64 -11.58
N GLU A 140 -5.12 -24.93 -11.29
CA GLU A 140 -5.28 -25.96 -12.31
C GLU A 140 -6.48 -25.66 -13.24
N SER A 141 -7.60 -25.19 -12.69
CA SER A 141 -8.80 -24.83 -13.47
C SER A 141 -8.56 -23.62 -14.38
N ASP A 142 -7.83 -22.60 -13.89
CA ASP A 142 -7.49 -21.42 -14.67
C ASP A 142 -6.54 -21.79 -15.82
N GLU A 143 -5.54 -22.61 -15.56
CA GLU A 143 -4.63 -23.13 -16.60
C GLU A 143 -5.37 -23.93 -17.65
N GLN A 144 -6.26 -24.85 -17.22
CA GLN A 144 -7.06 -25.63 -18.16
C GLN A 144 -7.95 -24.73 -19.02
N SER A 145 -8.50 -23.66 -18.45
CA SER A 145 -9.32 -22.68 -19.17
C SER A 145 -8.49 -21.92 -20.22
N PHE A 146 -7.22 -21.59 -19.92
CA PHE A 146 -6.32 -20.97 -20.90
C PHE A 146 -5.88 -21.96 -21.98
N ILE A 147 -5.58 -23.22 -21.64
CA ILE A 147 -5.26 -24.27 -22.60
C ILE A 147 -6.43 -24.49 -23.58
N GLU A 148 -7.65 -24.55 -23.07
CA GLU A 148 -8.85 -24.66 -23.93
C GLU A 148 -9.04 -23.42 -24.83
N GLN A 149 -8.78 -22.23 -24.30
CA GLN A 149 -8.88 -20.97 -25.04
C GLN A 149 -7.86 -20.89 -26.17
N TYR A 150 -6.62 -21.32 -25.92
CA TYR A 150 -5.52 -21.27 -26.90
C TYR A 150 -5.37 -22.56 -27.70
N GLY A 151 -6.22 -23.54 -27.44
CA GLY A 151 -6.38 -24.76 -28.22
C GLY A 151 -5.45 -25.92 -27.86
N SER A 152 -4.37 -25.67 -27.14
CA SER A 152 -3.43 -26.68 -26.62
C SER A 152 -2.52 -26.08 -25.54
N GLU A 153 -1.75 -26.95 -24.85
CA GLU A 153 -0.68 -26.53 -23.94
C GLU A 153 0.38 -25.69 -24.65
N GLU A 154 0.81 -26.09 -25.84
CA GLU A 154 1.79 -25.33 -26.63
C GLU A 154 1.24 -23.98 -27.06
N GLY A 155 -0.09 -23.87 -27.30
CA GLY A 155 -0.76 -22.61 -27.61
C GLY A 155 -0.75 -21.66 -26.41
N PHE A 156 -0.98 -22.19 -25.22
CA PHE A 156 -0.89 -21.41 -23.98
C PHE A 156 0.55 -20.98 -23.70
N ASP A 157 1.53 -21.90 -23.83
CA ASP A 157 2.95 -21.57 -23.66
C ASP A 157 3.42 -20.49 -24.64
N ALA A 158 2.94 -20.54 -25.91
CA ALA A 158 3.23 -19.50 -26.88
C ALA A 158 2.69 -18.13 -26.50
N GLU A 159 1.52 -18.06 -25.86
CA GLU A 159 0.98 -16.78 -25.36
C GLU A 159 1.75 -16.27 -24.12
N LEU A 160 2.20 -17.15 -23.24
CA LEU A 160 3.08 -16.77 -22.14
C LEU A 160 4.44 -16.27 -22.66
N ALA A 161 5.01 -16.94 -23.66
CA ALA A 161 6.26 -16.54 -24.29
C ALA A 161 6.21 -15.11 -24.88
N LYS A 162 5.04 -14.66 -25.40
CA LYS A 162 4.84 -13.28 -25.85
C LYS A 162 4.96 -12.24 -24.71
N LEU A 163 4.82 -12.68 -23.47
CA LEU A 163 5.01 -11.87 -22.26
C LEU A 163 6.41 -12.06 -21.66
N GLY A 164 7.26 -12.86 -22.29
CA GLY A 164 8.57 -13.23 -21.79
C GLY A 164 8.55 -14.27 -20.67
N LEU A 165 7.43 -14.95 -20.44
CA LEU A 165 7.22 -15.92 -19.36
C LEU A 165 7.33 -17.37 -19.86
N ARG A 166 7.77 -18.25 -18.95
CA ARG A 166 7.55 -19.70 -19.02
C ARG A 166 6.39 -20.07 -18.09
N ARG A 167 5.82 -21.27 -18.29
CA ARG A 167 4.68 -21.76 -17.49
C ARG A 167 5.02 -21.82 -15.99
N GLU A 168 6.18 -22.35 -15.63
CA GLU A 168 6.61 -22.46 -14.22
C GLU A 168 6.70 -21.10 -13.54
N THR A 169 7.10 -20.06 -14.28
CA THR A 169 7.19 -18.70 -13.75
C THR A 169 5.81 -18.06 -13.62
N TYR A 170 4.91 -18.31 -14.57
CA TYR A 170 3.50 -17.95 -14.46
C TYR A 170 2.82 -18.56 -13.22
N GLU A 171 2.99 -19.89 -13.03
CA GLU A 171 2.49 -20.59 -11.85
C GLU A 171 3.06 -20.00 -10.56
N ARG A 172 4.36 -19.70 -10.52
CA ARG A 172 5.02 -19.09 -9.36
C ARG A 172 4.39 -17.75 -8.98
N ILE A 173 4.19 -16.84 -9.95
CA ILE A 173 3.55 -15.54 -9.73
C ILE A 173 2.13 -15.74 -9.18
N THR A 174 1.36 -16.68 -9.76
CA THR A 174 0.00 -16.98 -9.30
C THR A 174 -0.01 -17.49 -7.87
N ARG A 175 0.93 -18.41 -7.52
CA ARG A 175 1.10 -18.93 -6.16
C ARG A 175 1.49 -17.84 -5.17
N ALA A 176 2.40 -16.94 -5.53
CA ALA A 176 2.81 -15.83 -4.66
C ALA A 176 1.63 -14.92 -4.28
N ASN A 177 0.67 -14.70 -5.18
CA ASN A 177 -0.55 -13.96 -4.88
C ASN A 177 -1.44 -14.67 -3.83
N TYR A 178 -1.58 -16.00 -3.92
CA TYR A 178 -2.30 -16.77 -2.90
C TYR A 178 -1.55 -16.80 -1.56
N LEU A 179 -0.23 -16.92 -1.58
CA LEU A 179 0.58 -16.86 -0.36
C LEU A 179 0.40 -15.51 0.36
N TYR A 180 0.39 -14.39 -0.38
CA TYR A 180 0.09 -13.08 0.20
C TYR A 180 -1.30 -13.05 0.87
N GLN A 181 -2.32 -13.55 0.18
CA GLN A 181 -3.68 -13.61 0.74
C GLN A 181 -3.74 -14.48 2.00
N ASN A 182 -3.05 -15.64 1.99
CA ASN A 182 -3.02 -16.55 3.12
C ASN A 182 -2.21 -15.99 4.31
N LEU A 183 -1.13 -15.23 4.06
CA LEU A 183 -0.40 -14.47 5.08
C LEU A 183 -1.30 -13.39 5.69
N TYR A 184 -2.06 -12.67 4.86
CA TYR A 184 -3.02 -11.68 5.34
C TYR A 184 -4.14 -12.33 6.18
N GLN A 185 -4.65 -13.49 5.75
CA GLN A 185 -5.62 -14.26 6.54
C GLN A 185 -5.02 -14.74 7.88
N LEU A 186 -3.76 -15.17 7.88
CA LEU A 186 -3.05 -15.52 9.11
C LEU A 186 -2.90 -14.29 10.01
N TYR A 187 -2.54 -13.13 9.46
CA TYR A 187 -2.47 -11.88 10.18
C TYR A 187 -3.80 -11.50 10.86
N GLN A 188 -4.93 -11.72 10.20
CA GLN A 188 -6.27 -11.43 10.75
C GLN A 188 -6.73 -12.46 11.79
N THR A 189 -6.05 -13.61 11.91
CA THR A 189 -6.46 -14.69 12.81
C THR A 189 -5.93 -14.46 14.21
N GLU A 190 -6.81 -14.18 15.17
CA GLU A 190 -6.45 -13.96 16.57
C GLU A 190 -5.65 -15.15 17.14
N GLY A 191 -4.54 -14.83 17.78
CA GLY A 191 -3.62 -15.81 18.38
C GLY A 191 -2.68 -16.49 17.39
N SER A 192 -2.72 -16.12 16.10
CA SER A 192 -1.72 -16.56 15.12
C SER A 192 -0.35 -15.90 15.37
N ALA A 193 0.69 -16.43 14.72
CA ALA A 193 2.05 -15.89 14.83
C ALA A 193 2.23 -14.50 14.18
N LEU A 194 1.30 -14.08 13.30
CA LEU A 194 1.31 -12.75 12.65
C LEU A 194 0.27 -11.79 13.24
N TYR A 195 -0.60 -12.25 14.14
CA TYR A 195 -1.63 -11.40 14.71
C TYR A 195 -1.01 -10.28 15.56
N ALA A 196 -1.27 -9.04 15.16
CA ALA A 196 -0.88 -7.89 15.96
C ALA A 196 -1.89 -7.62 17.08
N SER A 197 -1.40 -7.48 18.30
CA SER A 197 -2.25 -7.08 19.43
C SER A 197 -2.71 -5.63 19.29
N ASP A 198 -3.81 -5.27 19.96
CA ASP A 198 -4.28 -3.87 19.98
C ASP A 198 -3.21 -2.93 20.60
N GLU A 199 -2.36 -3.44 21.50
CA GLU A 199 -1.24 -2.66 22.06
C GLU A 199 -0.17 -2.38 20.99
N ASP A 200 0.22 -3.37 20.18
CA ASP A 200 1.20 -3.19 19.09
C ASP A 200 0.66 -2.23 18.04
N LEU A 201 -0.62 -2.37 17.67
CA LEU A 201 -1.30 -1.48 16.73
C LEU A 201 -1.43 -0.04 17.27
N ALA A 202 -1.70 0.12 18.57
CA ALA A 202 -1.75 1.44 19.19
C ALA A 202 -0.37 2.12 19.23
N VAL A 203 0.71 1.35 19.44
CA VAL A 203 2.08 1.87 19.33
C VAL A 203 2.35 2.34 17.89
N TYR A 204 2.03 1.51 16.91
CA TYR A 204 2.17 1.88 15.49
C TYR A 204 1.35 3.12 15.14
N ALA A 205 0.08 3.19 15.56
CA ALA A 205 -0.77 4.36 15.35
C ALA A 205 -0.17 5.63 15.96
N ALA A 206 0.37 5.54 17.19
CA ALA A 206 1.04 6.67 17.82
C ALA A 206 2.27 7.14 17.02
N ASP A 207 3.08 6.20 16.50
CA ASP A 207 4.24 6.49 15.64
C ASP A 207 3.82 7.12 14.29
N GLN A 208 2.62 6.77 13.78
CA GLN A 208 2.01 7.42 12.61
C GLN A 208 1.31 8.75 12.94
N GLY A 209 1.44 9.24 14.17
CA GLY A 209 0.90 10.54 14.60
C GLY A 209 -0.59 10.53 14.92
N TYR A 210 -1.20 9.35 15.10
CA TYR A 210 -2.60 9.31 15.55
C TYR A 210 -2.76 9.89 16.94
N ILE A 211 -3.86 10.62 17.11
CA ILE A 211 -4.26 11.24 18.37
C ILE A 211 -5.74 11.05 18.61
N THR A 212 -6.17 11.18 19.88
CA THR A 212 -7.59 11.22 20.22
C THR A 212 -7.96 12.59 20.81
N ALA A 213 -9.03 13.18 20.30
CA ALA A 213 -9.61 14.41 20.83
C ALA A 213 -11.13 14.34 20.81
N ASP A 214 -11.75 14.80 21.89
CA ASP A 214 -13.19 15.06 21.94
C ASP A 214 -13.45 16.54 21.64
N HIS A 215 -14.66 16.87 21.14
CA HIS A 215 -15.01 18.25 20.88
C HIS A 215 -16.49 18.59 21.10
N ILE A 216 -16.75 19.86 21.39
CA ILE A 216 -18.07 20.48 21.36
C ILE A 216 -18.13 21.35 20.10
N LEU A 217 -19.02 21.02 19.18
CA LEU A 217 -19.31 21.83 17.99
C LEU A 217 -20.56 22.69 18.21
N LEU A 218 -20.43 23.99 18.07
CA LEU A 218 -21.55 24.91 17.95
C LEU A 218 -21.62 25.37 16.48
N ALA A 219 -22.52 24.75 15.71
CA ALA A 219 -22.59 24.90 14.28
C ALA A 219 -22.99 26.30 13.84
N THR A 220 -22.35 26.87 12.82
CA THR A 220 -22.70 28.13 12.18
C THR A 220 -23.47 27.97 10.87
N LYS A 221 -23.82 26.71 10.56
CA LYS A 221 -24.71 26.30 9.49
C LYS A 221 -25.77 25.36 10.05
N ASP A 222 -26.94 25.36 9.45
CA ASP A 222 -27.95 24.33 9.71
C ASP A 222 -27.40 22.96 9.26
N THR A 223 -27.30 22.00 10.17
CA THR A 223 -26.69 20.71 9.92
C THR A 223 -27.50 19.82 8.98
N ALA A 224 -28.79 20.09 8.78
CA ALA A 224 -29.67 19.36 7.87
C ALA A 224 -29.69 19.94 6.46
N THR A 225 -29.66 21.28 6.34
CA THR A 225 -29.76 21.98 5.04
C THR A 225 -28.43 22.50 4.50
N GLY A 226 -27.44 22.67 5.38
CA GLY A 226 -26.14 23.28 5.04
C GLY A 226 -26.21 24.82 4.90
N GLU A 227 -27.37 25.45 5.13
CA GLU A 227 -27.53 26.89 5.01
C GLU A 227 -26.83 27.61 6.17
N ALA A 228 -26.15 28.71 5.85
CA ALA A 228 -25.51 29.54 6.87
C ALA A 228 -26.53 30.18 7.81
N LEU A 229 -26.24 30.16 9.14
CA LEU A 229 -27.01 30.88 10.12
C LEU A 229 -26.85 32.40 9.93
N SER A 230 -27.84 33.18 10.45
CA SER A 230 -27.74 34.64 10.51
C SER A 230 -26.59 35.09 11.40
N ASP A 231 -26.12 36.33 11.23
CA ASP A 231 -25.03 36.89 12.05
C ASP A 231 -25.43 36.97 13.52
N GLU A 232 -26.73 37.21 13.83
CA GLU A 232 -27.27 37.17 15.18
C GLU A 232 -27.15 35.77 15.81
N GLN A 233 -27.56 34.72 15.07
CA GLN A 233 -27.47 33.34 15.54
C GLN A 233 -26.00 32.89 15.70
N LYS A 234 -25.11 33.29 14.80
CA LYS A 234 -23.65 33.02 14.95
C LYS A 234 -23.07 33.70 16.20
N ALA A 235 -23.51 34.94 16.50
CA ALA A 235 -23.08 35.64 17.71
C ALA A 235 -23.57 34.92 18.98
N GLU A 236 -24.80 34.39 18.98
CA GLU A 236 -25.32 33.57 20.09
C GLU A 236 -24.49 32.27 20.24
N LYS A 237 -24.17 31.58 19.16
CA LYS A 237 -23.32 30.39 19.19
C LYS A 237 -21.92 30.69 19.73
N LYS A 238 -21.34 31.82 19.33
CA LYS A 238 -20.03 32.26 19.83
C LYS A 238 -20.06 32.56 21.32
N ALA A 239 -21.08 33.26 21.77
CA ALA A 239 -21.26 33.57 23.20
C ALA A 239 -21.42 32.28 24.04
N LEU A 240 -22.15 31.29 23.51
CA LEU A 240 -22.28 30.00 24.19
C LEU A 240 -20.92 29.23 24.19
N ALA A 241 -20.14 29.29 23.09
CA ALA A 241 -18.80 28.73 23.08
C ALA A 241 -17.89 29.35 24.14
N GLU A 242 -17.95 30.68 24.30
CA GLU A 242 -17.20 31.42 25.32
C GLU A 242 -17.61 31.00 26.75
N GLU A 243 -18.91 30.82 27.01
CA GLU A 243 -19.42 30.33 28.29
C GLU A 243 -18.94 28.91 28.61
N LEU A 244 -19.03 27.98 27.62
CA LEU A 244 -18.61 26.58 27.77
C LEU A 244 -17.08 26.47 27.98
N ALA A 245 -16.29 27.21 27.21
CA ALA A 245 -14.85 27.25 27.36
C ALA A 245 -14.45 27.77 28.77
N GLU A 246 -15.12 28.77 29.29
CA GLU A 246 -14.88 29.28 30.66
C GLU A 246 -15.28 28.26 31.73
N LYS A 247 -16.41 27.56 31.57
CA LYS A 247 -16.82 26.48 32.48
C LYS A 247 -15.75 25.35 32.50
N LEU A 248 -15.24 24.96 31.37
CA LEU A 248 -14.22 23.92 31.26
C LEU A 248 -12.88 24.34 31.88
N ARG A 249 -12.42 25.58 31.62
CA ARG A 249 -11.19 26.14 32.21
C ARG A 249 -11.26 26.32 33.72
N SER A 250 -12.45 26.63 34.23
CA SER A 250 -12.68 26.83 35.67
C SER A 250 -13.01 25.54 36.42
N TYR A 251 -13.10 24.41 35.72
CA TYR A 251 -13.37 23.12 36.34
C TYR A 251 -12.22 22.70 37.25
N THR A 252 -12.55 22.32 38.47
CA THR A 252 -11.59 21.92 39.51
C THR A 252 -11.82 20.50 40.04
N GLY A 253 -12.71 19.75 39.39
CA GLY A 253 -12.94 18.34 39.71
C GLY A 253 -11.81 17.43 39.18
N ASP A 254 -11.85 16.17 39.60
CA ASP A 254 -10.79 15.21 39.29
C ASP A 254 -10.96 14.53 37.91
N ASP A 255 -12.12 14.68 37.26
CA ASP A 255 -12.45 14.03 35.99
C ASP A 255 -12.95 15.03 34.95
N LEU A 256 -12.01 15.74 34.33
CA LEU A 256 -12.31 16.71 33.28
C LEU A 256 -12.90 16.03 32.03
N ALA A 257 -12.47 14.81 31.71
CA ALA A 257 -12.93 14.11 30.52
C ALA A 257 -14.41 13.76 30.61
N SER A 258 -14.85 13.20 31.73
CA SER A 258 -16.28 12.95 31.96
C SER A 258 -17.11 14.23 31.96
N TYR A 259 -16.62 15.28 32.58
CA TYR A 259 -17.34 16.59 32.59
C TYR A 259 -17.41 17.20 31.18
N PHE A 260 -16.36 17.08 30.40
CA PHE A 260 -16.36 17.51 29.00
C PHE A 260 -17.37 16.72 28.17
N ALA A 261 -17.39 15.41 28.33
CA ALA A 261 -18.33 14.52 27.62
C ALA A 261 -19.80 14.86 27.97
N GLU A 262 -20.11 15.14 29.23
CA GLU A 262 -21.46 15.60 29.64
C GLU A 262 -21.87 16.91 28.92
N LEU A 263 -20.96 17.88 28.83
CA LEU A 263 -21.23 19.12 28.09
C LEU A 263 -21.31 18.90 26.59
N ALA A 264 -20.49 17.99 26.03
CA ALA A 264 -20.56 17.63 24.62
C ALA A 264 -21.89 16.94 24.27
N ASP A 265 -22.39 16.06 25.13
CA ASP A 265 -23.69 15.41 24.95
C ASP A 265 -24.88 16.40 25.06
N GLU A 266 -24.73 17.44 25.87
CA GLU A 266 -25.78 18.45 26.05
C GLU A 266 -25.77 19.51 24.94
N TYR A 267 -24.59 19.95 24.48
CA TYR A 267 -24.46 21.15 23.66
C TYR A 267 -23.91 20.93 22.27
N SER A 268 -23.20 19.81 22.02
CA SER A 268 -22.57 19.59 20.71
C SER A 268 -23.61 19.34 19.63
N GLU A 269 -23.47 20.04 18.51
CA GLU A 269 -24.27 19.89 17.31
C GLU A 269 -23.55 19.05 16.25
N ASP A 270 -22.47 18.35 16.65
CA ASP A 270 -21.75 17.44 15.74
C ASP A 270 -22.59 16.21 15.41
N PRO A 271 -22.93 15.97 14.11
CA PRO A 271 -23.68 14.79 13.71
C PRO A 271 -22.96 13.46 13.99
N GLY A 272 -21.63 13.50 14.08
CA GLY A 272 -20.79 12.34 14.37
C GLY A 272 -20.76 11.94 15.84
N ARG A 273 -21.18 12.81 16.77
CA ARG A 273 -21.13 12.57 18.22
C ARG A 273 -21.72 11.23 18.64
N ALA A 274 -22.85 10.84 18.05
CA ALA A 274 -23.52 9.59 18.39
C ALA A 274 -22.70 8.33 17.99
N SER A 275 -21.86 8.44 16.97
CA SER A 275 -20.97 7.36 16.51
C SER A 275 -19.63 7.37 17.24
N TYR A 276 -19.19 8.51 17.71
CA TYR A 276 -17.89 8.73 18.38
C TYR A 276 -18.06 9.38 19.77
N PRO A 277 -18.75 8.71 20.69
CA PRO A 277 -19.08 9.32 22.00
C PRO A 277 -17.86 9.57 22.90
N SER A 278 -16.73 8.90 22.62
CA SER A 278 -15.46 9.08 23.33
C SER A 278 -14.47 9.98 22.59
N GLY A 279 -14.94 10.73 21.58
CA GLY A 279 -14.09 11.54 20.71
C GLY A 279 -13.61 10.82 19.47
N TYR A 280 -12.83 11.51 18.66
CA TYR A 280 -12.29 11.04 17.39
C TYR A 280 -10.81 10.65 17.54
N THR A 281 -10.45 9.49 17.01
CA THR A 281 -9.05 9.08 16.83
C THR A 281 -8.70 9.30 15.36
N PHE A 282 -7.68 10.11 15.09
CA PHE A 282 -7.34 10.58 13.74
C PHE A 282 -5.87 10.94 13.61
N THR A 283 -5.38 11.03 12.38
CA THR A 283 -4.05 11.54 12.02
C THR A 283 -4.17 12.76 11.09
N THR A 284 -3.05 13.39 10.77
CA THR A 284 -2.97 14.56 9.89
C THR A 284 -3.66 14.32 8.54
N GLY A 285 -4.46 15.25 8.09
CA GLY A 285 -5.24 15.21 6.85
C GLY A 285 -6.63 14.57 7.00
N SER A 286 -7.00 14.13 8.20
CA SER A 286 -8.30 13.49 8.47
C SER A 286 -9.41 14.48 8.79
N MET A 287 -9.06 15.63 9.38
CA MET A 287 -9.98 16.67 9.82
C MET A 287 -9.74 18.00 9.10
N VAL A 288 -10.57 19.00 9.33
CA VAL A 288 -10.30 20.35 8.83
C VAL A 288 -9.08 20.95 9.52
N GLN A 289 -8.30 21.73 8.78
CA GLN A 289 -6.97 22.20 9.19
C GLN A 289 -6.99 22.90 10.55
N GLU A 290 -7.96 23.78 10.78
CA GLU A 290 -8.08 24.55 12.02
C GLU A 290 -8.31 23.65 13.23
N PHE A 291 -9.08 22.57 13.05
CA PHE A 291 -9.31 21.57 14.09
C PHE A 291 -8.03 20.76 14.38
N GLU A 292 -7.35 20.28 13.32
CA GLU A 292 -6.10 19.54 13.46
C GLU A 292 -5.02 20.36 14.16
N ASP A 293 -4.78 21.59 13.68
CA ASP A 293 -3.77 22.49 14.25
C ASP A 293 -4.00 22.69 15.74
N ALA A 294 -5.27 22.88 16.14
CA ALA A 294 -5.62 23.05 17.54
C ALA A 294 -5.42 21.74 18.33
N ALA A 295 -5.89 20.60 17.82
CA ALA A 295 -5.79 19.32 18.51
C ALA A 295 -4.34 18.88 18.73
N TYR A 296 -3.47 19.07 17.72
CA TYR A 296 -2.03 18.74 17.82
C TYR A 296 -1.25 19.71 18.71
N ALA A 297 -1.71 20.95 18.88
CA ALA A 297 -1.08 21.91 19.78
C ALA A 297 -1.35 21.61 21.27
N LEU A 298 -2.39 20.82 21.59
CA LEU A 298 -2.77 20.49 22.94
C LEU A 298 -1.95 19.32 23.51
N SER A 299 -1.62 19.41 24.78
CA SER A 299 -1.20 18.27 25.59
C SER A 299 -2.40 17.42 26.02
N GLU A 300 -2.20 16.15 26.32
CA GLU A 300 -3.27 15.31 26.90
C GLU A 300 -3.87 15.93 28.15
N GLY A 301 -5.19 15.95 28.23
CA GLY A 301 -5.97 16.59 29.30
C GLY A 301 -6.12 18.10 29.14
N GLU A 302 -5.62 18.71 28.06
CA GLU A 302 -5.73 20.16 27.84
C GLU A 302 -6.95 20.49 26.96
N VAL A 303 -7.64 21.60 27.31
CA VAL A 303 -8.78 22.15 26.57
C VAL A 303 -8.32 23.33 25.72
N SER A 304 -8.75 23.36 24.46
CA SER A 304 -8.40 24.41 23.50
C SER A 304 -9.02 25.77 23.86
N ASP A 305 -8.50 26.81 23.25
CA ASP A 305 -9.30 28.02 22.97
C ASP A 305 -10.40 27.67 21.95
N ILE A 306 -11.32 28.63 21.72
CA ILE A 306 -12.35 28.47 20.69
C ILE A 306 -11.70 28.43 19.32
N VAL A 307 -11.95 27.37 18.58
CA VAL A 307 -11.46 27.16 17.23
C VAL A 307 -12.57 27.40 16.22
N GLU A 308 -12.40 28.32 15.31
CA GLU A 308 -13.38 28.64 14.28
C GLU A 308 -13.02 27.88 12.99
N SER A 309 -13.96 27.12 12.46
CA SER A 309 -13.83 26.40 11.19
C SER A 309 -15.01 26.71 10.25
N SER A 310 -15.00 26.08 9.07
CA SER A 310 -16.13 26.16 8.13
C SER A 310 -17.43 25.52 8.65
N PHE A 311 -17.37 24.74 9.74
CA PHE A 311 -18.53 24.09 10.38
C PHE A 311 -19.10 24.95 11.52
N GLY A 312 -18.26 25.65 12.24
CA GLY A 312 -18.68 26.46 13.38
C GLY A 312 -17.57 26.70 14.38
N TYR A 313 -17.96 26.86 15.65
CA TYR A 313 -17.04 27.05 16.76
C TYR A 313 -16.85 25.73 17.48
N HIS A 314 -15.59 25.31 17.63
CA HIS A 314 -15.21 24.09 18.33
C HIS A 314 -14.50 24.44 19.63
N ILE A 315 -14.72 23.62 20.65
CA ILE A 315 -13.90 23.53 21.85
C ILE A 315 -13.42 22.10 21.90
N LEU A 316 -12.10 21.88 21.95
CA LEU A 316 -11.49 20.57 21.93
C LEU A 316 -10.92 20.20 23.28
N LEU A 317 -10.99 18.92 23.62
CA LEU A 317 -10.24 18.30 24.71
C LEU A 317 -9.31 17.25 24.12
N ARG A 318 -8.01 17.40 24.31
CA ARG A 318 -7.06 16.37 23.95
C ARG A 318 -7.14 15.21 24.94
N LEU A 319 -7.47 14.02 24.48
CA LEU A 319 -7.53 12.79 25.27
C LEU A 319 -6.25 11.96 25.12
N PRO A 320 -5.94 11.07 26.06
CA PRO A 320 -5.02 9.96 25.81
C PRO A 320 -5.46 9.18 24.58
N LEU A 321 -4.51 8.63 23.82
CA LEU A 321 -4.84 7.85 22.62
C LEU A 321 -5.80 6.71 22.99
N ASP A 322 -6.95 6.66 22.35
CA ASP A 322 -7.86 5.51 22.43
C ASP A 322 -7.23 4.34 21.66
N LYS A 323 -6.62 3.43 22.40
CA LYS A 323 -5.87 2.31 21.82
C LYS A 323 -6.75 1.38 21.00
N ALA A 324 -8.00 1.15 21.40
CA ALA A 324 -8.91 0.26 20.68
C ALA A 324 -9.34 0.90 19.35
N ALA A 325 -9.74 2.19 19.38
CA ALA A 325 -10.09 2.92 18.18
C ALA A 325 -8.88 3.09 17.23
N ALA A 326 -7.70 3.35 17.78
CA ALA A 326 -6.47 3.44 17.01
C ALA A 326 -6.13 2.08 16.35
N ALA A 327 -6.19 0.99 17.11
CA ALA A 327 -5.93 -0.35 16.61
C ALA A 327 -6.89 -0.74 15.46
N GLU A 328 -8.19 -0.45 15.63
CA GLU A 328 -9.19 -0.70 14.58
C GLU A 328 -8.86 0.08 13.31
N THR A 329 -8.49 1.35 13.45
CA THR A 329 -8.20 2.24 12.31
C THR A 329 -6.99 1.79 11.51
N VAL A 330 -5.90 1.35 12.16
CA VAL A 330 -4.63 1.03 11.48
C VAL A 330 -4.45 -0.44 11.15
N ARG A 331 -5.38 -1.32 11.55
CA ARG A 331 -5.20 -2.78 11.42
C ARG A 331 -4.96 -3.25 9.98
N GLU A 332 -5.67 -2.67 9.00
CA GLU A 332 -5.46 -3.04 7.60
C GLU A 332 -4.11 -2.54 7.08
N ASP A 333 -3.74 -1.30 7.41
CA ASP A 333 -2.48 -0.67 6.96
C ASP A 333 -1.26 -1.32 7.62
N TYR A 334 -1.39 -1.80 8.85
CA TYR A 334 -0.30 -2.41 9.59
C TYR A 334 0.24 -3.68 8.93
N PHE A 335 -0.59 -4.47 8.25
CA PHE A 335 -0.09 -5.62 7.51
C PHE A 335 0.85 -5.20 6.37
N SER A 336 0.51 -4.15 5.63
CA SER A 336 1.40 -3.59 4.61
C SER A 336 2.70 -3.09 5.23
N HIS A 337 2.61 -2.42 6.39
CA HIS A 337 3.79 -2.00 7.15
C HIS A 337 4.67 -3.18 7.58
N LEU A 338 4.09 -4.30 8.01
CA LEU A 338 4.87 -5.51 8.33
C LEU A 338 5.63 -6.04 7.11
N ILE A 339 5.01 -6.05 5.93
CA ILE A 339 5.68 -6.43 4.68
C ILE A 339 6.82 -5.45 4.37
N ASP A 340 6.58 -4.14 4.46
CA ASP A 340 7.60 -3.11 4.21
C ASP A 340 8.78 -3.25 5.17
N GLU A 341 8.55 -3.50 6.45
CA GLU A 341 9.61 -3.80 7.41
C GLU A 341 10.45 -5.03 7.02
N GLN A 342 9.82 -6.09 6.49
CA GLN A 342 10.55 -7.25 6.00
C GLN A 342 11.31 -6.92 4.72
N MET A 343 10.71 -6.12 3.84
CA MET A 343 11.38 -5.58 2.66
C MET A 343 12.65 -4.80 3.03
N ASP A 344 12.59 -3.95 4.05
CA ASP A 344 13.75 -3.16 4.50
C ASP A 344 14.86 -4.03 5.10
N LYS A 345 14.50 -5.08 5.82
CA LYS A 345 15.44 -6.04 6.43
C LYS A 345 16.06 -7.00 5.41
N ALA A 346 15.32 -7.31 4.33
CA ALA A 346 15.71 -8.29 3.32
C ALA A 346 16.88 -7.80 2.46
N LYS A 347 17.84 -8.71 2.22
CA LYS A 347 19.05 -8.45 1.44
C LYS A 347 18.85 -8.91 0.00
N ALA A 348 18.63 -7.95 -0.89
CA ALA A 348 18.60 -8.21 -2.32
C ALA A 348 20.00 -8.17 -2.93
N ALA A 349 20.24 -9.04 -3.89
CA ALA A 349 21.46 -9.09 -4.71
C ALA A 349 21.11 -9.39 -6.17
N THR A 350 21.92 -8.89 -7.10
CA THR A 350 21.77 -9.16 -8.54
C THR A 350 23.06 -9.74 -9.11
N SER A 351 22.95 -10.50 -10.20
CA SER A 351 24.07 -11.05 -10.94
C SER A 351 24.50 -10.13 -12.09
N ALA A 352 25.65 -10.40 -12.69
CA ALA A 352 26.07 -9.71 -13.92
C ALA A 352 25.13 -9.97 -15.12
N ASP A 353 24.34 -11.04 -15.09
CA ASP A 353 23.34 -11.32 -16.13
C ASP A 353 22.09 -10.45 -15.95
N TYR A 354 21.76 -10.03 -14.72
CA TYR A 354 20.72 -9.00 -14.47
C TYR A 354 21.06 -7.68 -15.18
N ASP A 355 22.33 -7.27 -15.13
CA ASP A 355 22.76 -6.01 -15.74
C ASP A 355 22.60 -6.02 -17.27
N LYS A 356 22.66 -7.21 -17.91
CA LYS A 356 22.46 -7.36 -19.36
C LYS A 356 21.01 -7.22 -19.81
N LEU A 357 20.03 -7.42 -18.91
CA LEU A 357 18.62 -7.27 -19.25
C LEU A 357 18.33 -5.80 -19.56
N ASP A 358 18.07 -5.48 -20.82
CA ASP A 358 17.77 -4.14 -21.31
C ASP A 358 16.26 -3.89 -21.31
N PRO A 359 15.73 -3.00 -20.45
CA PRO A 359 14.29 -2.78 -20.36
C PRO A 359 13.64 -2.29 -21.64
N GLN A 360 14.30 -1.40 -22.39
CA GLN A 360 13.76 -0.90 -23.65
C GLN A 360 13.67 -2.03 -24.69
N ALA A 361 14.77 -2.75 -24.89
CA ALA A 361 14.81 -3.83 -25.89
C ALA A 361 13.81 -4.96 -25.56
N LEU A 362 13.68 -5.33 -24.28
CA LEU A 362 12.72 -6.33 -23.82
C LEU A 362 11.28 -5.85 -24.00
N TYR A 363 10.96 -4.61 -23.64
CA TYR A 363 9.63 -4.05 -23.85
C TYR A 363 9.25 -3.99 -25.34
N GLU A 364 10.16 -3.53 -26.20
CA GLU A 364 9.94 -3.50 -27.66
C GLU A 364 9.70 -4.90 -28.22
N ALA A 365 10.44 -5.92 -27.72
CA ALA A 365 10.24 -7.32 -28.11
C ALA A 365 8.86 -7.85 -27.66
N ILE A 366 8.43 -7.54 -26.41
CA ILE A 366 7.10 -7.91 -25.91
C ILE A 366 5.99 -7.26 -26.74
N VAL A 367 6.09 -5.97 -27.04
CA VAL A 367 5.10 -5.26 -27.87
C VAL A 367 5.01 -5.85 -29.27
N ALA A 368 6.17 -6.17 -29.88
CA ALA A 368 6.22 -6.80 -31.20
C ALA A 368 5.57 -8.19 -31.20
N ALA A 369 5.89 -9.04 -30.20
CA ALA A 369 5.32 -10.38 -30.06
C ALA A 369 3.81 -10.38 -29.83
N GLN A 370 3.28 -9.38 -29.16
CA GLN A 370 1.83 -9.24 -28.90
C GLN A 370 1.06 -8.69 -30.11
N ALA A 371 1.74 -8.11 -31.10
CA ALA A 371 1.14 -7.62 -32.34
C ALA A 371 0.93 -8.72 -33.39
N GLU A 372 1.60 -9.87 -33.25
CA GLU A 372 1.46 -11.07 -34.08
C GLU A 372 0.29 -11.95 -33.59
#